data_6eae91ea4d8841ad8443463183f8a3c7
#
_entry.id   6eae91ea4d8841ad8443463183f8a3c7
#
_cell.length_a   1.000
_cell.length_b   1.000
_cell.length_c   1.000
_cell.angle_alpha   90.00
_cell.angle_beta   90.00
_cell.angle_gamma   90.00
#
_symmetry.space_group_name_H-M   'P 1'
#
loop_
_entity.id
_entity.type
_entity.pdbx_description
1 polymer ?
#
loop_
_entity_poly.entity_id
_entity_poly.type
_entity_poly.pdbx_seq_one_letter_code
_entity_poly.pdbx_strand_id
1 'polypeptide(L)'
;MNVSLDLFIEREPGDHGGLGGPDWVRIDESLHREFNARARAMSMMVEGRTVYEMMDPFWPNARGDSSLPDFMREFGEIWTTTPKVLVSRTRTTAGHNARIVGGDDAIAELAALRREADGDIGVGGATLATQLLASQLLDELLLFTHPAVLGAGRPLFDSLDRGEIDWPLQLDLLEHESFDNGVTMHRYAVRGVR
;
A
#
# COMPACT_ATOMS: atom_id res chain seq x y z
N MET A 1 -1.48 -0.54 4.52
CA MET A 1 -2.82 -0.25 3.98
C MET A 1 -3.67 0.40 5.06
N ASN A 2 -4.32 1.53 4.76
CA ASN A 2 -5.33 2.13 5.66
C ASN A 2 -6.66 1.39 5.49
N VAL A 3 -7.28 1.00 6.60
CA VAL A 3 -8.55 0.28 6.64
C VAL A 3 -9.46 0.83 7.75
N SER A 4 -10.77 0.72 7.57
CA SER A 4 -11.73 0.94 8.65
C SER A 4 -11.70 -0.20 9.67
N LEU A 5 -12.36 -0.03 10.81
CA LEU A 5 -12.45 -1.06 11.85
C LEU A 5 -13.12 -2.35 11.35
N ASP A 6 -14.02 -2.23 10.38
CA ASP A 6 -14.71 -3.34 9.69
C ASP A 6 -14.04 -3.73 8.36
N LEU A 7 -12.76 -3.38 8.16
CA LEU A 7 -11.87 -3.77 7.06
C LEU A 7 -12.33 -3.33 5.66
N PHE A 8 -12.97 -2.19 5.54
CA PHE A 8 -13.19 -1.53 4.25
C PHE A 8 -12.04 -0.56 3.93
N ILE A 9 -11.77 -0.38 2.64
CA ILE A 9 -10.73 0.52 2.13
C ILE A 9 -11.28 1.79 1.46
N GLU A 10 -12.54 1.78 1.06
CA GLU A 10 -13.27 2.91 0.48
C GLU A 10 -14.78 2.70 0.65
N ARG A 11 -15.57 3.79 0.78
CA ARG A 11 -17.04 3.73 0.86
C ARG A 11 -17.68 3.56 -0.50
N GLU A 12 -17.17 4.28 -1.48
CA GLU A 12 -17.61 4.23 -2.86
C GLU A 12 -16.39 4.11 -3.79
N PRO A 13 -16.51 3.48 -4.96
CA PRO A 13 -15.42 3.37 -5.91
C PRO A 13 -14.84 4.74 -6.27
N GLY A 14 -13.55 4.94 -6.01
CA GLY A 14 -12.87 6.20 -6.29
C GLY A 14 -12.94 7.23 -5.15
N ASP A 15 -13.54 6.91 -4.02
CA ASP A 15 -13.50 7.75 -2.81
C ASP A 15 -12.11 7.68 -2.14
N HIS A 16 -11.14 8.27 -2.81
CA HIS A 16 -9.77 8.33 -2.29
C HIS A 16 -9.52 9.54 -1.39
N GLY A 17 -10.52 10.40 -1.23
CA GLY A 17 -10.40 11.68 -0.53
C GLY A 17 -9.48 12.68 -1.23
N GLY A 18 -9.26 13.82 -0.59
CA GLY A 18 -8.25 14.79 -1.00
C GLY A 18 -6.86 14.48 -0.41
N LEU A 19 -6.05 15.52 -0.19
CA LEU A 19 -4.69 15.41 0.36
C LEU A 19 -4.61 14.70 1.73
N GLY A 20 -5.70 14.69 2.51
CA GLY A 20 -5.81 14.01 3.80
C GLY A 20 -6.40 12.59 3.72
N GLY A 21 -6.67 12.09 2.52
CA GLY A 21 -7.42 10.85 2.33
C GLY A 21 -8.94 11.04 2.51
N PRO A 22 -9.74 9.96 2.50
CA PRO A 22 -11.16 9.98 2.80
C PRO A 22 -11.43 10.54 4.22
N ASP A 23 -12.60 11.12 4.44
CA ASP A 23 -12.99 11.78 5.71
C ASP A 23 -12.96 10.88 6.96
N TRP A 24 -13.02 9.56 6.78
CA TRP A 24 -12.91 8.58 7.85
C TRP A 24 -11.45 8.23 8.22
N VAL A 25 -10.49 8.60 7.37
CA VAL A 25 -9.06 8.35 7.58
C VAL A 25 -8.48 9.46 8.46
N ARG A 26 -7.79 9.10 9.54
CA ARG A 26 -7.16 10.04 10.47
C ARG A 26 -5.65 9.95 10.33
N ILE A 27 -5.06 10.89 9.60
CA ILE A 27 -3.61 10.99 9.44
C ILE A 27 -3.16 12.31 10.03
N ASP A 28 -2.52 12.25 11.18
CA ASP A 28 -1.80 13.37 11.79
C ASP A 28 -0.29 13.28 11.48
N GLU A 29 0.47 14.23 11.99
CA GLU A 29 1.92 14.27 11.78
C GLU A 29 2.61 13.01 12.30
N SER A 30 2.24 12.52 13.48
CA SER A 30 2.86 11.33 14.10
C SER A 30 2.68 10.10 13.21
N LEU A 31 1.46 9.81 12.78
CA LEU A 31 1.17 8.70 11.88
C LEU A 31 1.83 8.88 10.51
N HIS A 32 1.87 10.11 9.99
CA HIS A 32 2.52 10.36 8.70
C HIS A 32 4.04 10.13 8.77
N ARG A 33 4.68 10.49 9.89
CA ARG A 33 6.11 10.21 10.10
C ARG A 33 6.39 8.70 10.18
N GLU A 34 5.46 7.91 10.72
CA GLU A 34 5.56 6.44 10.66
C GLU A 34 5.49 5.93 9.21
N PHE A 35 4.60 6.47 8.39
CA PHE A 35 4.57 6.15 6.95
C PHE A 35 5.91 6.49 6.27
N ASN A 36 6.50 7.66 6.59
CA ASN A 36 7.79 8.06 6.05
C ASN A 36 8.90 7.09 6.46
N ALA A 37 8.97 6.71 7.72
CA ALA A 37 9.97 5.79 8.24
C ALA A 37 9.92 4.43 7.53
N ARG A 38 8.71 3.88 7.39
CA ARG A 38 8.51 2.61 6.69
C ARG A 38 8.80 2.70 5.20
N ALA A 39 8.34 3.75 4.53
CA ALA A 39 8.60 3.96 3.12
C ALA A 39 10.10 4.13 2.83
N ARG A 40 10.84 4.80 3.72
CA ARG A 40 12.28 4.98 3.60
C ARG A 40 13.07 3.67 3.75
N ALA A 41 12.55 2.74 4.53
CA ALA A 41 13.18 1.43 4.75
C ALA A 41 12.99 0.46 3.55
N MET A 42 12.05 0.75 2.66
CA MET A 42 11.79 -0.09 1.49
C MET A 42 12.88 0.09 0.42
N SER A 43 13.34 -1.00 -0.15
CA SER A 43 14.24 -1.00 -1.31
C SER A 43 13.51 -0.64 -2.61
N MET A 44 12.20 -0.92 -2.67
CA MET A 44 11.35 -0.71 -3.85
C MET A 44 9.88 -0.60 -3.42
N MET A 45 9.10 0.12 -4.24
CA MET A 45 7.63 0.15 -4.14
C MET A 45 7.01 -0.53 -5.37
N VAL A 46 6.06 -1.42 -5.15
CA VAL A 46 5.24 -2.04 -6.21
C VAL A 46 3.82 -1.52 -6.05
N GLU A 47 3.36 -0.75 -7.01
CA GLU A 47 2.08 -0.06 -6.93
C GLU A 47 1.14 -0.52 -8.03
N GLY A 48 -0.11 -0.83 -7.66
CA GLY A 48 -1.19 -0.99 -8.61
C GLY A 48 -1.54 0.36 -9.27
N ARG A 49 -2.10 0.32 -10.48
CA ARG A 49 -2.42 1.52 -11.27
C ARG A 49 -3.15 2.60 -10.47
N THR A 50 -4.20 2.24 -9.74
CA THR A 50 -5.02 3.20 -8.97
C THR A 50 -4.19 3.93 -7.91
N VAL A 51 -3.33 3.21 -7.18
CA VAL A 51 -2.47 3.83 -6.16
C VAL A 51 -1.46 4.76 -6.81
N TYR A 52 -0.80 4.33 -7.87
CA TYR A 52 0.15 5.18 -8.60
C TYR A 52 -0.52 6.47 -9.12
N GLU A 53 -1.69 6.35 -9.75
CA GLU A 53 -2.44 7.50 -10.31
C GLU A 53 -2.96 8.45 -9.22
N MET A 54 -3.14 7.98 -8.00
CA MET A 54 -3.50 8.78 -6.84
C MET A 54 -2.28 9.53 -6.27
N MET A 55 -1.10 8.91 -6.29
CA MET A 55 0.13 9.47 -5.73
C MET A 55 0.85 10.45 -6.67
N ASP A 56 0.91 10.11 -7.96
CA ASP A 56 1.67 10.80 -9.01
C ASP A 56 1.34 12.30 -9.19
N PRO A 57 0.10 12.77 -9.10
CA PRO A 57 -0.19 14.19 -9.29
C PRO A 57 0.28 15.10 -8.14
N PHE A 58 0.44 14.56 -6.94
CA PHE A 58 0.70 15.35 -5.74
C PHE A 58 2.15 15.24 -5.22
N TRP A 59 2.61 14.03 -4.95
CA TRP A 59 3.85 13.82 -4.20
C TRP A 59 5.12 14.35 -4.88
N PRO A 60 5.28 14.26 -6.21
CA PRO A 60 6.44 14.86 -6.89
C PRO A 60 6.54 16.36 -6.71
N ASN A 61 5.40 17.05 -6.62
CA ASN A 61 5.35 18.48 -6.40
C ASN A 61 5.52 18.85 -4.92
N ALA A 62 5.01 18.04 -4.02
CA ALA A 62 5.04 18.26 -2.57
C ALA A 62 6.46 18.43 -2.03
N ARG A 63 7.45 17.71 -2.56
CA ARG A 63 8.85 17.78 -2.12
C ARG A 63 9.46 19.19 -2.20
N GLY A 64 9.03 20.01 -3.15
CA GLY A 64 9.51 21.37 -3.36
C GLY A 64 8.60 22.47 -2.81
N ASP A 65 7.45 22.12 -2.28
CA ASP A 65 6.43 23.07 -1.81
C ASP A 65 6.69 23.48 -0.36
N SER A 66 7.27 24.68 -0.18
CA SER A 66 7.57 25.24 1.16
C SER A 66 6.32 25.59 1.97
N SER A 67 5.12 25.59 1.40
CA SER A 67 3.86 25.81 2.11
C SER A 67 3.37 24.56 2.85
N LEU A 68 3.87 23.40 2.47
CA LEU A 68 3.53 22.14 3.10
C LEU A 68 4.41 21.84 4.33
N PRO A 69 3.88 21.09 5.32
CA PRO A 69 4.67 20.58 6.42
C PRO A 69 5.89 19.78 5.96
N ASP A 70 6.95 19.77 6.74
CA ASP A 70 8.22 19.10 6.41
C ASP A 70 8.04 17.58 6.21
N PHE A 71 7.21 16.93 7.00
CA PHE A 71 6.92 15.49 6.87
C PHE A 71 6.23 15.14 5.55
N MET A 72 5.41 16.03 4.98
CA MET A 72 4.81 15.83 3.65
C MET A 72 5.84 16.03 2.53
N ARG A 73 6.69 17.04 2.66
CA ARG A 73 7.81 17.25 1.70
C ARG A 73 8.78 16.08 1.72
N GLU A 74 9.06 15.55 2.91
CA GLU A 74 9.91 14.37 3.10
C GLU A 74 9.32 13.16 2.39
N PHE A 75 8.02 12.89 2.55
CA PHE A 75 7.37 11.79 1.83
C PHE A 75 7.41 12.01 0.30
N GLY A 76 7.19 13.23 -0.15
CA GLY A 76 7.33 13.60 -1.57
C GLY A 76 8.70 13.25 -2.14
N GLU A 77 9.78 13.49 -1.39
CA GLU A 77 11.13 13.08 -1.78
C GLU A 77 11.28 11.56 -1.80
N ILE A 78 10.84 10.87 -0.73
CA ILE A 78 10.90 9.41 -0.63
C ILE A 78 10.14 8.78 -1.80
N TRP A 79 8.89 9.17 -2.02
CA TRP A 79 8.07 8.59 -3.09
C TRP A 79 8.67 8.84 -4.47
N THR A 80 9.20 10.05 -4.72
CA THR A 80 9.75 10.43 -6.03
C THR A 80 11.03 9.66 -6.36
N THR A 81 11.89 9.41 -5.37
CA THR A 81 13.24 8.85 -5.57
C THR A 81 13.30 7.34 -5.41
N THR A 82 12.45 6.74 -4.57
CA THR A 82 12.42 5.28 -4.39
C THR A 82 12.12 4.56 -5.70
N PRO A 83 12.88 3.51 -6.08
CA PRO A 83 12.57 2.69 -7.24
C PRO A 83 11.13 2.15 -7.18
N LYS A 84 10.41 2.21 -8.29
CA LYS A 84 9.01 1.77 -8.35
C LYS A 84 8.74 0.83 -9.51
N VAL A 85 7.81 -0.07 -9.27
CA VAL A 85 7.17 -0.88 -10.30
C VAL A 85 5.68 -0.55 -10.32
N LEU A 86 5.23 0.03 -11.42
CA LEU A 86 3.80 0.24 -11.70
C LEU A 86 3.22 -1.01 -12.36
N VAL A 87 2.32 -1.69 -11.67
CA VAL A 87 1.61 -2.84 -12.25
C VAL A 87 0.37 -2.34 -12.98
N SER A 88 0.40 -2.42 -14.31
CA SER A 88 -0.70 -1.92 -15.14
C SER A 88 -0.75 -2.61 -16.51
N ARG A 89 -1.97 -2.94 -16.95
CA ARG A 89 -2.25 -3.46 -18.31
C ARG A 89 -2.52 -2.36 -19.34
N THR A 90 -2.71 -1.13 -18.90
CA THR A 90 -3.19 -0.03 -19.75
C THR A 90 -2.23 1.16 -19.82
N ARG A 91 -1.38 1.36 -18.84
CA ARG A 91 -0.39 2.43 -18.83
C ARG A 91 0.81 2.04 -19.68
N THR A 92 1.29 2.98 -20.49
CA THR A 92 2.45 2.82 -21.37
C THR A 92 3.64 3.69 -20.94
N THR A 93 3.40 4.63 -20.02
CA THR A 93 4.42 5.54 -19.48
C THR A 93 4.28 5.66 -17.97
N ALA A 94 5.40 5.78 -17.30
CA ALA A 94 5.51 6.09 -15.87
C ALA A 94 6.71 7.02 -15.66
N GLY A 95 6.62 7.91 -14.67
CA GLY A 95 7.68 8.82 -14.26
C GLY A 95 8.24 8.49 -12.89
N HIS A 96 9.08 9.38 -12.35
CA HIS A 96 9.50 9.35 -10.96
C HIS A 96 10.11 8.00 -10.52
N ASN A 97 11.16 7.56 -11.26
CA ASN A 97 11.88 6.30 -10.98
C ASN A 97 10.98 5.05 -11.02
N ALA A 98 9.94 5.06 -11.87
CA ALA A 98 9.03 3.93 -12.04
C ALA A 98 9.21 3.25 -13.39
N ARG A 99 9.16 1.90 -13.40
CA ARG A 99 9.01 1.10 -14.60
C ARG A 99 7.66 0.38 -14.59
N ILE A 100 7.15 0.02 -15.75
CA ILE A 100 5.86 -0.65 -15.88
C ILE A 100 6.08 -2.16 -16.02
N VAL A 101 5.29 -2.91 -15.28
CA VAL A 101 5.11 -4.36 -15.42
C VAL A 101 3.63 -4.61 -15.70
N GLY A 102 3.33 -5.44 -16.69
CA GLY A 102 1.94 -5.72 -17.06
C GLY A 102 1.82 -6.94 -17.98
N GLY A 103 0.57 -7.29 -18.33
CA GLY A 103 0.30 -8.48 -19.12
C GLY A 103 0.21 -9.75 -18.28
N ASP A 104 0.25 -10.90 -18.96
CA ASP A 104 0.02 -12.21 -18.34
C ASP A 104 1.21 -12.66 -17.49
N ASP A 105 2.40 -12.14 -17.77
CA ASP A 105 3.65 -12.48 -17.04
C ASP A 105 3.90 -11.62 -15.81
N ALA A 106 3.02 -10.66 -15.48
CA ALA A 106 3.25 -9.69 -14.41
C ALA A 106 3.55 -10.35 -13.05
N ILE A 107 2.81 -11.40 -12.68
CA ILE A 107 3.04 -12.13 -11.42
C ILE A 107 4.40 -12.83 -11.43
N ALA A 108 4.80 -13.43 -12.55
CA ALA A 108 6.10 -14.09 -12.67
C ALA A 108 7.27 -13.09 -12.59
N GLU A 109 7.13 -11.90 -13.18
CA GLU A 109 8.10 -10.81 -13.04
C GLU A 109 8.20 -10.32 -11.59
N LEU A 110 7.07 -10.13 -10.89
CA LEU A 110 7.07 -9.75 -9.48
C LEU A 110 7.70 -10.83 -8.58
N ALA A 111 7.48 -12.10 -8.89
CA ALA A 111 8.13 -13.21 -8.20
C ALA A 111 9.67 -13.20 -8.42
N ALA A 112 10.13 -12.84 -9.60
CA ALA A 112 11.57 -12.67 -9.88
C ALA A 112 12.13 -11.49 -9.07
N LEU A 113 11.47 -10.34 -9.09
CA LEU A 113 11.87 -9.17 -8.31
C LEU A 113 11.98 -9.47 -6.80
N ARG A 114 10.99 -10.19 -6.23
CA ARG A 114 11.03 -10.59 -4.81
C ARG A 114 12.27 -11.44 -4.49
N ARG A 115 12.67 -12.34 -5.39
CA ARG A 115 13.86 -13.19 -5.17
C ARG A 115 15.18 -12.43 -5.29
N GLU A 116 15.22 -11.38 -6.11
CA GLU A 116 16.42 -10.60 -6.43
C GLU A 116 16.61 -9.36 -5.52
N ALA A 117 15.58 -8.98 -4.77
CA ALA A 117 15.63 -7.80 -3.93
C ALA A 117 16.57 -8.00 -2.72
N ASP A 118 17.41 -6.99 -2.47
CA ASP A 118 18.30 -6.94 -1.31
C ASP A 118 17.62 -6.37 -0.04
N GLY A 119 16.31 -6.09 -0.09
CA GLY A 119 15.55 -5.51 1.01
C GLY A 119 14.05 -5.60 0.79
N ASP A 120 13.28 -5.01 1.69
CA ASP A 120 11.83 -5.08 1.67
C ASP A 120 11.23 -4.37 0.45
N ILE A 121 10.21 -4.99 -0.15
CA ILE A 121 9.41 -4.43 -1.23
C ILE A 121 8.04 -4.05 -0.66
N GLY A 122 7.69 -2.76 -0.72
CA GLY A 122 6.36 -2.29 -0.33
C GLY A 122 5.35 -2.53 -1.44
N VAL A 123 4.17 -3.06 -1.09
CA VAL A 123 3.07 -3.27 -2.05
C VAL A 123 1.92 -2.31 -1.77
N GLY A 124 1.55 -1.52 -2.77
CA GLY A 124 0.42 -0.59 -2.74
C GLY A 124 -0.74 -1.03 -3.65
N GLY A 125 -1.95 -1.08 -3.08
CA GLY A 125 -3.19 -1.41 -3.79
C GLY A 125 -3.77 -2.77 -3.42
N ALA A 126 -5.03 -2.77 -2.94
CA ALA A 126 -5.70 -3.96 -2.40
C ALA A 126 -5.83 -5.09 -3.44
N THR A 127 -6.23 -4.79 -4.67
CA THR A 127 -6.34 -5.81 -5.74
C THR A 127 -4.99 -6.49 -6.00
N LEU A 128 -3.91 -5.69 -6.12
CA LEU A 128 -2.58 -6.24 -6.34
C LEU A 128 -2.11 -7.06 -5.14
N ALA A 129 -2.27 -6.55 -3.93
CA ALA A 129 -1.92 -7.28 -2.70
C ALA A 129 -2.68 -8.60 -2.59
N THR A 130 -3.98 -8.62 -2.94
CA THR A 130 -4.81 -9.83 -2.95
C THR A 130 -4.31 -10.85 -3.98
N GLN A 131 -3.94 -10.40 -5.19
CA GLN A 131 -3.35 -11.29 -6.22
C GLN A 131 -2.01 -11.89 -5.78
N LEU A 132 -1.15 -11.07 -5.15
CA LEU A 132 0.13 -11.55 -4.61
C LEU A 132 -0.07 -12.52 -3.44
N LEU A 133 -1.07 -12.26 -2.60
CA LEU A 133 -1.44 -13.18 -1.52
C LEU A 133 -1.91 -14.54 -2.06
N ALA A 134 -2.80 -14.54 -3.06
CA ALA A 134 -3.26 -15.76 -3.74
C ALA A 134 -2.10 -16.52 -4.42
N SER A 135 -1.13 -15.79 -4.95
CA SER A 135 0.07 -16.36 -5.59
C SER A 135 1.18 -16.74 -4.58
N GLN A 136 0.94 -16.64 -3.28
CA GLN A 136 1.94 -16.89 -2.22
C GLN A 136 3.22 -16.03 -2.36
N LEU A 137 3.06 -14.80 -2.80
CA LEU A 137 4.14 -13.83 -2.99
C LEU A 137 4.09 -12.65 -2.00
N LEU A 138 3.10 -12.60 -1.12
CA LEU A 138 2.97 -11.59 -0.08
C LEU A 138 3.37 -12.18 1.27
N ASP A 139 4.50 -11.73 1.80
CA ASP A 139 5.08 -12.24 3.05
C ASP A 139 4.41 -11.65 4.28
N GLU A 140 4.03 -10.37 4.20
CA GLU A 140 3.51 -9.62 5.34
C GLU A 140 2.33 -8.71 4.97
N LEU A 141 1.44 -8.52 5.93
CA LEU A 141 0.37 -7.54 5.88
C LEU A 141 0.65 -6.44 6.90
N LEU A 142 0.67 -5.19 6.46
CA LEU A 142 0.76 -4.01 7.32
C LEU A 142 -0.55 -3.23 7.21
N LEU A 143 -1.34 -3.21 8.29
CA LEU A 143 -2.64 -2.57 8.35
C LEU A 143 -2.64 -1.43 9.36
N PHE A 144 -3.11 -0.26 8.94
CA PHE A 144 -3.43 0.87 9.80
C PHE A 144 -4.96 0.95 9.91
N THR A 145 -5.47 0.50 11.06
CA THR A 145 -6.91 0.44 11.31
C THR A 145 -7.38 1.74 11.93
N HIS A 146 -8.21 2.45 11.19
CA HIS A 146 -8.81 3.72 11.64
C HIS A 146 -10.05 3.45 12.49
N PRO A 147 -10.33 4.27 13.54
CA PRO A 147 -11.46 4.11 14.43
C PRO A 147 -12.77 4.60 13.76
N ALA A 148 -13.13 3.97 12.65
CA ALA A 148 -14.33 4.24 11.87
C ALA A 148 -14.95 2.91 11.42
N VAL A 149 -16.28 2.84 11.43
CA VAL A 149 -17.07 1.74 10.86
C VAL A 149 -17.79 2.28 9.65
N LEU A 150 -17.56 1.68 8.49
CA LEU A 150 -18.15 2.12 7.23
C LEU A 150 -19.47 1.39 6.93
N GLY A 151 -19.62 0.15 7.37
CA GLY A 151 -20.82 -0.68 7.21
C GLY A 151 -21.08 -1.17 5.79
N ALA A 152 -20.52 -0.51 4.79
CA ALA A 152 -20.58 -0.86 3.38
C ALA A 152 -19.40 -0.21 2.63
N GLY A 153 -19.14 -0.68 1.42
CA GLY A 153 -18.05 -0.18 0.59
C GLY A 153 -17.21 -1.32 0.01
N ARG A 154 -15.97 -1.06 -0.28
CA ARG A 154 -15.04 -2.05 -0.82
C ARG A 154 -14.25 -2.71 0.30
N PRO A 155 -14.45 -4.02 0.55
CA PRO A 155 -13.65 -4.76 1.53
C PRO A 155 -12.18 -4.88 1.12
N LEU A 156 -11.28 -4.98 2.10
CA LEU A 156 -9.85 -5.17 1.85
C LEU A 156 -9.56 -6.42 0.99
N PHE A 157 -10.31 -7.48 1.18
CA PHE A 157 -10.12 -8.78 0.51
C PHE A 157 -11.26 -9.11 -0.47
N ASP A 158 -11.79 -8.11 -1.19
CA ASP A 158 -12.95 -8.25 -2.10
C ASP A 158 -12.71 -9.18 -3.30
N SER A 159 -11.48 -9.29 -3.75
CA SER A 159 -11.07 -10.06 -4.93
C SER A 159 -10.32 -11.36 -4.58
N LEU A 160 -10.39 -11.80 -3.32
CA LEU A 160 -9.72 -13.02 -2.89
C LEU A 160 -10.51 -14.25 -3.33
N ASP A 161 -9.99 -15.02 -4.29
CA ASP A 161 -10.61 -16.29 -4.71
C ASP A 161 -10.35 -17.36 -3.64
N ARG A 162 -11.45 -17.94 -3.13
CA ARG A 162 -11.38 -18.98 -2.09
C ARG A 162 -10.81 -20.31 -2.59
N GLY A 163 -10.69 -20.50 -3.92
CA GLY A 163 -10.15 -21.72 -4.50
C GLY A 163 -8.63 -21.79 -4.53
N GLU A 164 -7.95 -20.66 -4.38
CA GLU A 164 -6.49 -20.55 -4.53
C GLU A 164 -5.72 -20.56 -3.20
N ILE A 165 -6.41 -20.42 -2.08
CA ILE A 165 -5.81 -20.34 -0.75
C ILE A 165 -6.35 -21.44 0.16
N ASP A 166 -5.47 -22.06 0.94
CA ASP A 166 -5.86 -22.98 1.99
C ASP A 166 -6.47 -22.19 3.18
N TRP A 167 -7.79 -22.30 3.33
CA TRP A 167 -8.54 -21.55 4.33
C TRP A 167 -8.73 -22.29 5.64
N PRO A 168 -8.69 -21.61 6.80
CA PRO A 168 -8.43 -20.18 6.97
C PRO A 168 -6.95 -19.85 6.83
N LEU A 169 -6.63 -18.74 6.14
CA LEU A 169 -5.29 -18.20 6.09
C LEU A 169 -4.87 -17.75 7.50
N GLN A 170 -3.80 -18.34 8.01
CA GLN A 170 -3.28 -18.01 9.35
C GLN A 170 -2.25 -16.89 9.25
N LEU A 171 -2.32 -15.97 10.20
CA LEU A 171 -1.40 -14.83 10.32
C LEU A 171 -0.73 -14.86 11.70
N ASP A 172 0.55 -14.53 11.75
CA ASP A 172 1.30 -14.34 12.99
C ASP A 172 1.53 -12.84 13.23
N LEU A 173 1.09 -12.35 14.38
CA LEU A 173 1.32 -10.94 14.75
C LEU A 173 2.84 -10.73 15.01
N LEU A 174 3.44 -9.83 14.25
CA LEU A 174 4.85 -9.45 14.37
C LEU A 174 5.02 -8.15 15.18
N GLU A 175 4.13 -7.19 14.95
CA GLU A 175 4.24 -5.86 15.54
C GLU A 175 2.85 -5.23 15.69
N HIS A 176 2.67 -4.43 16.74
CA HIS A 176 1.49 -3.59 16.89
C HIS A 176 1.85 -2.25 17.54
N GLU A 177 1.12 -1.20 17.19
CA GLU A 177 1.27 0.14 17.75
C GLU A 177 -0.08 0.85 17.82
N SER A 178 -0.23 1.79 18.76
CA SER A 178 -1.40 2.65 18.87
C SER A 178 -0.99 4.11 18.82
N PHE A 179 -1.71 4.90 18.04
CA PHE A 179 -1.46 6.33 17.86
C PHE A 179 -2.49 7.16 18.63
N ASP A 180 -2.11 8.38 19.05
CA ASP A 180 -2.97 9.26 19.84
C ASP A 180 -4.27 9.67 19.12
N ASN A 181 -4.28 9.61 17.79
CA ASN A 181 -5.47 9.84 16.95
C ASN A 181 -6.45 8.65 16.93
N GLY A 182 -6.13 7.56 17.66
CA GLY A 182 -6.96 6.36 17.78
C GLY A 182 -6.71 5.31 16.67
N VAL A 183 -5.79 5.55 15.75
CA VAL A 183 -5.37 4.54 14.76
C VAL A 183 -4.53 3.47 15.43
N THR A 184 -4.72 2.22 15.03
CA THR A 184 -3.85 1.12 15.44
C THR A 184 -3.14 0.53 14.22
N MET A 185 -1.86 0.24 14.37
CA MET A 185 -1.06 -0.44 13.37
C MET A 185 -0.82 -1.89 13.79
N HIS A 186 -0.99 -2.80 12.83
CA HIS A 186 -0.66 -4.20 13.00
C HIS A 186 0.13 -4.69 11.79
N ARG A 187 1.25 -5.38 12.07
CA ARG A 187 2.04 -6.09 11.06
C ARG A 187 1.96 -7.58 11.32
N TYR A 188 1.58 -8.33 10.30
CA TYR A 188 1.40 -9.77 10.37
C TYR A 188 2.28 -10.48 9.35
N ALA A 189 2.89 -11.59 9.73
CA ALA A 189 3.43 -12.55 8.77
C ALA A 189 2.32 -13.46 8.22
N VAL A 190 2.37 -13.75 6.93
CA VAL A 190 1.48 -14.69 6.26
C VAL A 190 2.08 -16.10 6.37
N ARG A 191 1.36 -17.03 7.02
CA ARG A 191 1.83 -18.42 7.15
C ARG A 191 1.77 -19.16 5.81
N GLY A 192 2.80 -19.94 5.53
CA GLY A 192 2.84 -20.81 4.35
C GLY A 192 3.43 -20.16 3.09
N VAL A 193 3.83 -18.91 3.15
CA VAL A 193 4.63 -18.28 2.08
C VAL A 193 6.07 -18.81 2.18
N ARG A 194 6.60 -19.37 1.09
CA ARG A 194 7.94 -19.98 1.01
C ARG A 194 8.82 -19.24 0.01
#